data_2cb88c02e426ebef354796e79093bcd6
#
_entry.id   2cb88c02e426ebef354796e79093bcd6
#
_cell.length_a   1.000
_cell.length_b   1.000
_cell.length_c   1.000
_cell.angle_alpha   90.00
_cell.angle_beta   90.00
_cell.angle_gamma   90.00
#
_symmetry.space_group_name_H-M   'P 1'
#
loop_
_entity.id
_entity.type
_entity.pdbx_description
1 polymer ?
#
loop_
_entity_poly.entity_id
_entity_poly.type
_entity_poly.pdbx_seq_one_letter_code
_entity_poly.pdbx_strand_id
1 'polypeptide(L)'
;DMLGMELGGSLKNVIALAAGIADGLGYGDNAKAALITRGIHEISRLGVEMGGAIESFTGLTGVGDLIVTCASVHSRNRKAGYLIGQGRTMQESMDEVKMVVEGVFSTKAAVKLGKKYGVDMPIVEQVNAVLFEGKDAAEAVNDLMMRSGKPEHTAKPWS
;
A
#
# COMPACT_ATOMS: atom_id res chain seq x y z
N ASP A 1 -15.14 16.02 -0.68
CA ASP A 1 -15.47 14.88 0.17
C ASP A 1 -14.39 14.67 1.23
N MET A 2 -14.73 15.10 2.45
CA MET A 2 -13.80 15.06 3.57
C MET A 2 -13.42 13.61 3.94
N LEU A 3 -14.38 12.71 3.95
CA LEU A 3 -14.13 11.29 4.23
C LEU A 3 -13.16 10.69 3.21
N GLY A 4 -13.36 10.97 1.94
CA GLY A 4 -12.47 10.49 0.90
C GLY A 4 -11.06 11.01 1.04
N MET A 5 -10.90 12.29 1.39
CA MET A 5 -9.59 12.89 1.57
C MET A 5 -8.83 12.27 2.74
N GLU A 6 -9.49 12.07 3.87
CA GLU A 6 -8.88 11.47 5.06
C GLU A 6 -8.49 10.03 4.81
N LEU A 7 -9.39 9.25 4.23
CA LEU A 7 -9.14 7.85 3.93
C LEU A 7 -8.01 7.70 2.91
N GLY A 8 -8.06 8.49 1.83
CA GLY A 8 -7.03 8.47 0.80
C GLY A 8 -5.65 8.79 1.36
N GLY A 9 -5.57 9.79 2.23
CA GLY A 9 -4.31 10.17 2.88
C GLY A 9 -3.74 9.06 3.73
N SER A 10 -4.57 8.40 4.52
CA SER A 10 -4.13 7.27 5.36
C SER A 10 -3.68 6.09 4.53
N LEU A 11 -4.44 5.73 3.51
CA LEU A 11 -4.13 4.56 2.69
C LEU A 11 -2.90 4.80 1.79
N LYS A 12 -2.67 6.02 1.36
CA LYS A 12 -1.45 6.36 0.61
C LYS A 12 -0.20 6.02 1.41
N ASN A 13 -0.25 6.23 2.71
CA ASN A 13 0.88 5.90 3.58
C ASN A 13 1.17 4.40 3.58
N VAL A 14 0.12 3.57 3.54
CA VAL A 14 0.28 2.11 3.46
C VAL A 14 0.91 1.70 2.14
N ILE A 15 0.46 2.31 1.04
CA ILE A 15 1.01 2.02 -0.29
C ILE A 15 2.48 2.48 -0.38
N ALA A 16 2.81 3.62 0.20
CA ALA A 16 4.20 4.09 0.25
C ALA A 16 5.09 3.11 1.02
N LEU A 17 4.57 2.54 2.10
CA LEU A 17 5.26 1.53 2.87
C LEU A 17 5.52 0.28 2.02
N ALA A 18 4.51 -0.18 1.29
CA ALA A 18 4.63 -1.34 0.39
C ALA A 18 5.67 -1.08 -0.72
N ALA A 19 5.65 0.11 -1.32
CA ALA A 19 6.61 0.49 -2.34
C ALA A 19 8.04 0.50 -1.79
N GLY A 20 8.20 0.99 -0.56
CA GLY A 20 9.49 0.96 0.14
C GLY A 20 9.99 -0.46 0.36
N ILE A 21 9.12 -1.35 0.80
CA ILE A 21 9.47 -2.77 0.98
C ILE A 21 9.99 -3.36 -0.33
N ALA A 22 9.29 -3.11 -1.43
CA ALA A 22 9.72 -3.60 -2.73
C ALA A 22 11.09 -3.04 -3.13
N ASP A 23 11.32 -1.74 -2.88
CA ASP A 23 12.62 -1.12 -3.14
C ASP A 23 13.73 -1.79 -2.30
N GLY A 24 13.46 -2.02 -1.03
CA GLY A 24 14.44 -2.65 -0.12
C GLY A 24 14.80 -4.07 -0.53
N LEU A 25 13.87 -4.76 -1.17
CA LEU A 25 14.08 -6.11 -1.69
C LEU A 25 14.79 -6.11 -3.05
N GLY A 26 14.95 -4.94 -3.66
CA GLY A 26 15.63 -4.84 -4.95
C GLY A 26 14.74 -4.97 -6.17
N TYR A 27 13.42 -4.91 -5.99
CA TYR A 27 12.51 -4.88 -7.14
C TYR A 27 12.67 -3.57 -7.90
N GLY A 28 12.51 -3.64 -9.21
CA GLY A 28 12.67 -2.47 -10.07
C GLY A 28 11.43 -1.62 -10.21
N ASP A 29 11.52 -0.62 -11.07
CA ASP A 29 10.46 0.37 -11.27
C ASP A 29 9.16 -0.24 -11.77
N ASN A 30 9.21 -1.30 -12.55
CA ASN A 30 7.98 -1.96 -13.04
C ASN A 30 7.15 -2.56 -11.91
N ALA A 31 7.81 -3.22 -10.96
CA ALA A 31 7.13 -3.78 -9.80
C ALA A 31 6.54 -2.67 -8.93
N LYS A 32 7.28 -1.59 -8.74
CA LYS A 32 6.81 -0.45 -7.95
C LYS A 32 5.60 0.21 -8.62
N ALA A 33 5.64 0.40 -9.94
CA ALA A 33 4.51 0.95 -10.69
C ALA A 33 3.28 0.06 -10.56
N ALA A 34 3.45 -1.26 -10.61
CA ALA A 34 2.36 -2.20 -10.43
C ALA A 34 1.74 -2.07 -9.04
N LEU A 35 2.56 -1.95 -8.00
CA LEU A 35 2.06 -1.76 -6.64
C LEU A 35 1.28 -0.45 -6.48
N ILE A 36 1.76 0.64 -7.07
CA ILE A 36 1.09 1.93 -7.01
C ILE A 36 -0.27 1.85 -7.71
N THR A 37 -0.31 1.26 -8.91
CA THR A 37 -1.55 1.11 -9.68
C THR A 37 -2.58 0.30 -8.91
N ARG A 38 -2.15 -0.81 -8.34
CA ARG A 38 -3.04 -1.66 -7.54
C ARG A 38 -3.47 -0.98 -6.26
N GLY A 39 -2.57 -0.20 -5.65
CA GLY A 39 -2.90 0.58 -4.48
C GLY A 39 -4.02 1.57 -4.74
N ILE A 40 -3.97 2.23 -5.87
CA ILE A 40 -5.04 3.16 -6.28
C ILE A 40 -6.37 2.41 -6.40
N HIS A 41 -6.37 1.22 -7.00
CA HIS A 41 -7.58 0.41 -7.12
C HIS A 41 -8.13 -0.03 -5.76
N GLU A 42 -7.26 -0.44 -4.84
CA GLU A 42 -7.69 -0.82 -3.48
C GLU A 42 -8.32 0.34 -2.74
N ILE A 43 -7.67 1.50 -2.79
CA ILE A 43 -8.19 2.72 -2.16
C ILE A 43 -9.55 3.08 -2.76
N SER A 44 -9.66 3.02 -4.08
CA SER A 44 -10.90 3.37 -4.78
C SER A 44 -12.05 2.45 -4.41
N ARG A 45 -11.79 1.14 -4.37
CA ARG A 45 -12.83 0.17 -4.01
C ARG A 45 -13.35 0.40 -2.60
N LEU A 46 -12.44 0.59 -1.66
CA LEU A 46 -12.84 0.84 -0.28
C LEU A 46 -13.61 2.15 -0.17
N GLY A 47 -13.12 3.19 -0.82
CA GLY A 47 -13.76 4.50 -0.77
C GLY A 47 -15.18 4.48 -1.32
N VAL A 48 -15.40 3.79 -2.44
CA VAL A 48 -16.72 3.66 -3.03
C VAL A 48 -17.66 2.90 -2.11
N GLU A 49 -17.20 1.81 -1.52
CA GLU A 49 -18.01 1.03 -0.57
C GLU A 49 -18.37 1.82 0.69
N MET A 50 -17.52 2.75 1.08
CA MET A 50 -17.79 3.63 2.22
C MET A 50 -18.66 4.84 1.85
N GLY A 51 -19.08 4.95 0.58
CA GLY A 51 -19.93 6.05 0.13
C GLY A 51 -19.17 7.28 -0.35
N GLY A 52 -17.85 7.20 -0.49
CA GLY A 52 -17.07 8.31 -1.02
C GLY A 52 -17.13 8.40 -2.53
N ALA A 53 -16.89 9.59 -3.07
CA ALA A 53 -16.81 9.79 -4.50
C ALA A 53 -15.47 9.28 -5.03
N ILE A 54 -15.50 8.53 -6.13
CA ILE A 54 -14.29 7.94 -6.69
C ILE A 54 -13.25 9.00 -7.07
N GLU A 55 -13.68 10.15 -7.51
CA GLU A 55 -12.83 11.27 -7.90
C GLU A 55 -11.97 11.78 -6.72
N SER A 56 -12.48 11.64 -5.50
CA SER A 56 -11.73 12.02 -4.30
C SER A 56 -10.53 11.14 -4.04
N PHE A 57 -10.52 9.93 -4.60
CA PHE A 57 -9.45 8.94 -4.37
C PHE A 57 -8.50 8.82 -5.56
N THR A 58 -9.01 8.99 -6.77
CA THR A 58 -8.26 8.74 -8.00
C THR A 58 -8.06 9.99 -8.87
N GLY A 59 -8.39 11.17 -8.36
CA GLY A 59 -8.16 12.41 -9.08
C GLY A 59 -6.68 12.62 -9.41
N LEU A 60 -6.40 13.43 -10.42
CA LEU A 60 -5.04 13.66 -10.91
C LEU A 60 -4.08 14.06 -9.78
N THR A 61 -4.53 14.96 -8.90
CA THR A 61 -3.71 15.40 -7.76
C THR A 61 -3.41 14.24 -6.81
N GLY A 62 -4.40 13.39 -6.56
CA GLY A 62 -4.23 12.24 -5.66
C GLY A 62 -3.26 11.22 -6.20
N VAL A 63 -3.35 10.91 -7.50
CA VAL A 63 -2.44 9.97 -8.15
C VAL A 63 -1.01 10.51 -8.17
N GLY A 64 -0.85 11.77 -8.55
CA GLY A 64 0.47 12.42 -8.57
C GLY A 64 1.11 12.44 -7.19
N ASP A 65 0.34 12.78 -6.17
CA ASP A 65 0.81 12.81 -4.78
C ASP A 65 1.26 11.43 -4.31
N LEU A 66 0.52 10.38 -4.66
CA LEU A 66 0.89 9.02 -4.31
C LEU A 66 2.21 8.61 -4.99
N ILE A 67 2.36 8.91 -6.27
CA ILE A 67 3.59 8.61 -7.01
C ILE A 67 4.79 9.30 -6.37
N VAL A 68 4.65 10.60 -6.07
CA VAL A 68 5.71 11.38 -5.44
C VAL A 68 6.06 10.81 -4.06
N THR A 69 5.05 10.48 -3.26
CA THR A 69 5.26 9.92 -1.92
C THR A 69 5.99 8.59 -1.99
N CYS A 70 5.61 7.71 -2.91
CA CYS A 70 6.24 6.40 -3.06
C CYS A 70 7.67 6.48 -3.58
N ALA A 71 8.00 7.51 -4.36
CA ALA A 71 9.33 7.70 -4.92
C ALA A 71 10.25 8.53 -4.02
N SER A 72 9.68 9.31 -3.10
CA SER A 72 10.44 10.27 -2.31
C SER A 72 11.33 9.61 -1.27
N VAL A 73 12.61 9.97 -1.27
CA VAL A 73 13.55 9.55 -0.24
C VAL A 73 13.26 10.20 1.11
N HIS A 74 12.46 11.25 1.12
CA HIS A 74 12.07 11.94 2.35
C HIS A 74 10.81 11.37 2.99
N SER A 75 10.10 10.48 2.31
CA SER A 75 8.92 9.82 2.88
C SER A 75 9.33 8.89 4.00
N ARG A 76 8.77 9.12 5.18
CA ARG A 76 9.02 8.25 6.34
C ARG A 76 8.48 6.84 6.11
N ASN A 77 7.33 6.74 5.49
CA ASN A 77 6.73 5.45 5.18
C ASN A 77 7.57 4.65 4.19
N ARG A 78 8.03 5.30 3.12
CA ARG A 78 8.89 4.64 2.14
C ARG A 78 10.20 4.19 2.79
N LYS A 79 10.81 5.04 3.62
CA LYS A 79 12.07 4.72 4.29
C LYS A 79 11.90 3.53 5.24
N ALA A 80 10.85 3.53 6.04
CA ALA A 80 10.58 2.40 6.94
C ALA A 80 10.37 1.12 6.14
N GLY A 81 9.60 1.19 5.05
CA GLY A 81 9.39 0.05 4.17
C GLY A 81 10.69 -0.46 3.57
N TYR A 82 11.56 0.44 3.14
CA TYR A 82 12.87 0.08 2.59
C TYR A 82 13.69 -0.72 3.60
N LEU A 83 13.74 -0.29 4.84
CA LEU A 83 14.47 -0.98 5.90
C LEU A 83 13.88 -2.36 6.18
N ILE A 84 12.56 -2.46 6.20
CA ILE A 84 11.86 -3.74 6.37
C ILE A 84 12.19 -4.69 5.21
N GLY A 85 12.20 -4.17 3.98
CA GLY A 85 12.57 -4.96 2.81
C GLY A 85 14.00 -5.47 2.88
N GLN A 86 14.88 -4.74 3.55
CA GLN A 86 16.27 -5.15 3.76
C GLN A 86 16.43 -6.14 4.92
N GLY A 87 15.37 -6.53 5.57
CA GLY A 87 15.41 -7.53 6.64
C GLY A 87 15.28 -7.00 8.05
N ARG A 88 15.07 -5.69 8.22
CA ARG A 88 14.86 -5.10 9.54
C ARG A 88 13.45 -5.39 10.03
N THR A 89 13.27 -5.49 11.34
CA THR A 89 11.94 -5.61 11.93
C THR A 89 11.20 -4.27 11.84
N MET A 90 9.88 -4.32 12.05
CA MET A 90 9.07 -3.11 12.11
C MET A 90 9.61 -2.14 13.18
N GLN A 91 9.91 -2.66 14.38
CA GLN A 91 10.39 -1.83 15.48
C GLN A 91 11.74 -1.21 15.17
N GLU A 92 12.69 -2.00 14.64
CA GLU A 92 13.99 -1.48 14.24
C GLU A 92 13.86 -0.38 13.19
N SER A 93 12.97 -0.57 12.25
CA SER A 93 12.75 0.40 11.16
C SER A 93 12.16 1.70 11.69
N MET A 94 11.19 1.61 12.60
CA MET A 94 10.60 2.79 13.22
C MET A 94 11.62 3.55 14.07
N ASP A 95 12.45 2.83 14.81
CA ASP A 95 13.48 3.44 15.65
C ASP A 95 14.52 4.20 14.81
N GLU A 96 14.89 3.64 13.65
CA GLU A 96 15.87 4.28 12.78
C GLU A 96 15.31 5.53 12.09
N VAL A 97 14.05 5.52 11.73
CA VAL A 97 13.39 6.69 11.14
C VAL A 97 13.28 7.83 12.17
N LYS A 98 13.16 7.48 13.44
CA LYS A 98 13.12 8.44 14.58
C LYS A 98 11.94 9.41 14.55
N MET A 99 10.90 9.06 13.80
CA MET A 99 9.69 9.86 13.69
C MET A 99 8.51 8.92 13.52
N VAL A 100 7.30 9.43 13.70
CA VAL A 100 6.10 8.62 13.54
C VAL A 100 6.00 8.11 12.10
N VAL A 101 5.82 6.80 11.94
CA VAL A 101 5.57 6.17 10.65
C VAL A 101 4.07 5.87 10.60
N GLU A 102 3.32 6.79 10.02
CA GLU A 102 1.87 6.74 10.05
C GLU A 102 1.31 5.52 9.34
N GLY A 103 1.96 5.05 8.28
CA GLY A 103 1.54 3.85 7.53
C GLY A 103 1.46 2.60 8.38
N VAL A 104 2.29 2.50 9.42
CA VAL A 104 2.24 1.36 10.34
C VAL A 104 0.89 1.32 11.07
N PHE A 105 0.46 2.46 11.58
CA PHE A 105 -0.82 2.55 12.29
C PHE A 105 -2.01 2.47 11.32
N SER A 106 -1.89 3.12 10.17
CA SER A 106 -2.93 3.12 9.14
C SER A 106 -3.20 1.72 8.60
N THR A 107 -2.19 0.85 8.56
CA THR A 107 -2.33 -0.51 8.06
C THR A 107 -3.37 -1.29 8.86
N LYS A 108 -3.30 -1.24 10.19
CA LYS A 108 -4.27 -1.93 11.03
C LYS A 108 -5.70 -1.41 10.84
N ALA A 109 -5.84 -0.09 10.77
CA ALA A 109 -7.14 0.52 10.54
C ALA A 109 -7.70 0.14 9.17
N ALA A 110 -6.85 0.10 8.15
CA ALA A 110 -7.27 -0.26 6.80
C ALA A 110 -7.74 -1.72 6.72
N VAL A 111 -7.06 -2.64 7.41
CA VAL A 111 -7.50 -4.04 7.47
C VAL A 111 -8.89 -4.14 8.06
N LYS A 112 -9.14 -3.44 9.14
CA LYS A 112 -10.46 -3.45 9.80
C LYS A 112 -11.54 -2.90 8.89
N LEU A 113 -11.24 -1.80 8.18
CA LEU A 113 -12.19 -1.20 7.24
C LEU A 113 -12.49 -2.13 6.08
N GLY A 114 -11.47 -2.77 5.53
CA GLY A 114 -11.66 -3.73 4.44
C GLY A 114 -12.59 -4.87 4.85
N LYS A 115 -12.40 -5.41 6.04
CA LYS A 115 -13.28 -6.48 6.56
C LYS A 115 -14.69 -5.98 6.80
N LYS A 116 -14.83 -4.77 7.37
CA LYS A 116 -16.14 -4.19 7.67
C LYS A 116 -16.97 -3.99 6.41
N TYR A 117 -16.36 -3.53 5.34
CA TYR A 117 -17.05 -3.22 4.08
C TYR A 117 -16.98 -4.34 3.04
N GLY A 118 -16.36 -5.47 3.37
CA GLY A 118 -16.27 -6.61 2.47
C GLY A 118 -15.41 -6.36 1.25
N VAL A 119 -14.39 -5.53 1.36
CA VAL A 119 -13.48 -5.18 0.28
C VAL A 119 -12.18 -5.98 0.42
N ASP A 120 -11.79 -6.65 -0.66
CA ASP A 120 -10.51 -7.35 -0.71
C ASP A 120 -9.39 -6.34 -0.97
N MET A 121 -8.42 -6.29 -0.06
CA MET A 121 -7.32 -5.32 -0.12
C MET A 121 -5.97 -6.04 -0.01
N PRO A 122 -5.53 -6.70 -1.09
CA PRO A 122 -4.33 -7.53 -1.05
C PRO A 122 -3.06 -6.82 -0.57
N ILE A 123 -2.82 -5.59 -1.02
CA ILE A 123 -1.62 -4.86 -0.61
C ILE A 123 -1.67 -4.58 0.88
N VAL A 124 -2.79 -4.06 1.37
CA VAL A 124 -2.96 -3.76 2.79
C VAL A 124 -2.79 -5.03 3.63
N GLU A 125 -3.38 -6.13 3.20
CA GLU A 125 -3.29 -7.41 3.91
C GLU A 125 -1.86 -7.93 3.99
N GLN A 126 -1.10 -7.84 2.90
CA GLN A 126 0.29 -8.30 2.89
C GLN A 126 1.18 -7.38 3.74
N VAL A 127 0.97 -6.08 3.68
CA VAL A 127 1.72 -5.14 4.54
C VAL A 127 1.43 -5.46 6.02
N ASN A 128 0.16 -5.69 6.34
CA ASN A 128 -0.22 -6.07 7.70
C ASN A 128 0.47 -7.36 8.16
N ALA A 129 0.52 -8.37 7.28
CA ALA A 129 1.17 -9.64 7.60
C ALA A 129 2.67 -9.44 7.88
N VAL A 130 3.34 -8.62 7.09
CA VAL A 130 4.76 -8.32 7.30
C VAL A 130 4.97 -7.57 8.61
N LEU A 131 4.14 -6.57 8.89
CA LEU A 131 4.33 -5.72 10.06
C LEU A 131 3.96 -6.43 11.37
N PHE A 132 2.86 -7.18 11.38
CA PHE A 132 2.25 -7.65 12.62
C PHE A 132 2.14 -9.17 12.76
N GLU A 133 2.32 -9.92 11.68
CA GLU A 133 2.17 -11.38 11.70
C GLU A 133 3.46 -12.14 11.42
N GLY A 134 4.58 -11.43 11.31
CA GLY A 134 5.88 -12.05 11.11
C GLY A 134 6.12 -12.64 9.72
N LYS A 135 5.31 -12.26 8.72
CA LYS A 135 5.49 -12.76 7.37
C LYS A 135 6.76 -12.17 6.75
N ASP A 136 7.52 -12.99 6.03
CA ASP A 136 8.70 -12.54 5.34
C ASP A 136 8.35 -11.54 4.23
N ALA A 137 9.08 -10.42 4.18
CA ALA A 137 8.79 -9.35 3.22
C ALA A 137 8.91 -9.83 1.77
N ALA A 138 9.92 -10.63 1.47
CA ALA A 138 10.10 -11.17 0.11
C ALA A 138 8.93 -12.06 -0.30
N GLU A 139 8.45 -12.89 0.61
CA GLU A 139 7.30 -13.74 0.37
C GLU A 139 6.04 -12.92 0.11
N ALA A 140 5.83 -11.87 0.91
CA ALA A 140 4.67 -11.00 0.77
C ALA A 140 4.65 -10.30 -0.60
N VAL A 141 5.77 -9.74 -1.02
CA VAL A 141 5.85 -9.07 -2.32
C VAL A 141 5.69 -10.06 -3.46
N ASN A 142 6.31 -11.24 -3.34
CA ASN A 142 6.17 -12.28 -4.34
C ASN A 142 4.71 -12.70 -4.50
N ASP A 143 3.99 -12.87 -3.39
CA ASP A 143 2.57 -13.21 -3.43
C ASP A 143 1.75 -12.15 -4.17
N LEU A 144 2.07 -10.88 -3.94
CA LEU A 144 1.41 -9.78 -4.64
C LEU A 144 1.69 -9.81 -6.13
N MET A 145 2.93 -10.06 -6.53
CA MET A 145 3.30 -10.12 -7.95
C MET A 145 2.64 -11.29 -8.66
N MET A 146 2.60 -12.45 -8.02
CA MET A 146 1.93 -13.64 -8.56
C MET A 146 0.44 -13.42 -8.71
N ARG A 147 -0.18 -12.80 -7.71
CA ARG A 147 -1.62 -12.50 -7.73
C ARG A 147 -2.00 -11.55 -8.86
N SER A 148 -1.12 -10.64 -9.24
CA SER A 148 -1.45 -9.61 -10.22
C SER A 148 -1.78 -10.15 -11.61
N GLY A 149 -1.25 -11.30 -11.99
CA GLY A 149 -1.47 -11.84 -13.32
C GLY A 149 -2.79 -12.61 -13.48
N LYS A 150 -3.26 -13.25 -12.41
CA LYS A 150 -4.42 -14.13 -12.48
C LYS A 150 -5.77 -13.43 -12.60
N PRO A 151 -6.12 -12.52 -11.69
CA PRO A 151 -7.46 -11.90 -11.74
C PRO A 151 -7.71 -11.10 -13.00
N GLU A 152 -6.67 -10.49 -13.54
CA GLU A 152 -6.80 -9.67 -14.73
C GLU A 152 -7.18 -10.50 -15.94
N HIS A 153 -6.58 -11.66 -16.09
CA HIS A 153 -6.91 -12.55 -17.21
C HIS A 153 -8.31 -13.12 -17.12
N THR A 154 -8.75 -13.45 -15.93
CA THR A 154 -10.07 -14.04 -15.73
C THR A 154 -11.20 -13.02 -15.69
N ALA A 155 -10.89 -11.79 -15.28
CA ALA A 155 -11.90 -10.76 -15.07
C ALA A 155 -12.20 -9.93 -16.32
N LYS A 156 -11.45 -10.06 -17.37
CA LYS A 156 -11.55 -9.19 -18.55
C LYS A 156 -12.07 -9.95 -19.76
N PRO A 157 -13.33 -9.70 -20.13
CA PRO A 157 -13.91 -10.39 -21.31
C PRO A 157 -13.24 -9.99 -22.62
N TRP A 158 -12.62 -8.83 -22.67
CA TRP A 158 -11.91 -8.41 -23.87
C TRP A 158 -10.55 -9.09 -24.02
N SER A 159 -10.11 -9.68 -22.97
CA SER A 159 -8.82 -10.37 -22.95
C SER A 159 -8.97 -11.78 -23.45
#